data_166fa236899264a4257b848af0af0def
#
_entry.id   166fa236899264a4257b848af0af0def
#
_cell.length_a   1.000
_cell.length_b   1.000
_cell.length_c   1.000
_cell.angle_alpha   90.00
_cell.angle_beta   90.00
_cell.angle_gamma   90.00
#
_symmetry.space_group_name_H-M   'P 1'
#
loop_
_entity.id
_entity.type
_entity.pdbx_description
1 polymer ?
#
loop_
_entity_poly.entity_id
_entity_poly.type
_entity_poly.pdbx_seq_one_letter_code
_entity_poly.pdbx_strand_id
1 'polypeptide(L)'
;MEGYRKNVAMVVLNDKQDVLICRRKGTENWQFPQGGIDENELIEDAMYRELYEEVGLKKEDVSIVGKTNREIKYDIPKTIRSRVLGGKYKGQLQTWFLLRLEEKNSSINLDHDPSPEFDKFDWVSFWFP
;
A
#
# COMPACT_ATOMS: atom_id res chain seq x y z
N MET A 1 15.48 9.86 -8.44
CA MET A 1 16.72 9.13 -8.06
C MET A 1 16.79 7.87 -8.89
N GLU A 2 17.88 7.72 -9.61
CA GLU A 2 18.03 6.63 -10.56
C GLU A 2 18.15 5.26 -9.87
N GLY A 3 17.49 4.27 -10.46
CA GLY A 3 17.51 2.92 -9.91
C GLY A 3 16.50 2.65 -8.81
N TYR A 4 15.65 3.63 -8.46
CA TYR A 4 14.63 3.47 -7.43
C TYR A 4 13.23 3.52 -8.04
N ARG A 5 12.36 2.66 -7.57
CA ARG A 5 10.96 2.63 -7.99
C ARG A 5 10.16 3.57 -7.09
N LYS A 6 9.38 4.45 -7.70
CA LYS A 6 8.45 5.31 -6.95
C LYS A 6 7.22 4.50 -6.57
N ASN A 7 6.81 4.63 -5.32
CA ASN A 7 5.83 3.77 -4.70
C ASN A 7 4.98 4.56 -3.71
N VAL A 8 3.72 4.18 -3.56
CA VAL A 8 2.83 4.71 -2.53
C VAL A 8 2.49 3.60 -1.56
N ALA A 9 2.38 3.94 -0.28
CA ALA A 9 1.96 3.01 0.76
C ALA A 9 0.84 3.66 1.56
N MET A 10 -0.13 2.86 2.00
CA MET A 10 -1.32 3.36 2.65
C MET A 10 -1.51 2.72 4.03
N VAL A 11 -1.68 3.56 5.04
CA VAL A 11 -2.11 3.14 6.37
C VAL A 11 -3.57 3.54 6.50
N VAL A 12 -4.47 2.57 6.52
CA VAL A 12 -5.92 2.81 6.59
C VAL A 12 -6.39 2.57 8.01
N LEU A 13 -7.02 3.59 8.61
CA LEU A 13 -7.58 3.52 9.95
C LEU A 13 -9.09 3.31 9.87
N ASN A 14 -9.61 2.43 10.73
CA ASN A 14 -11.05 2.30 10.91
C ASN A 14 -11.54 3.19 12.07
N ASP A 15 -12.81 3.09 12.43
CA ASP A 15 -13.42 3.89 13.49
C ASP A 15 -12.88 3.56 14.89
N LYS A 16 -12.23 2.41 15.05
CA LYS A 16 -11.61 1.99 16.31
C LYS A 16 -10.13 2.35 16.39
N GLN A 17 -9.62 3.07 15.38
CA GLN A 17 -8.21 3.42 15.27
C GLN A 17 -7.30 2.20 15.06
N ASP A 18 -7.85 1.10 14.56
CA ASP A 18 -7.06 -0.04 14.11
C ASP A 18 -6.57 0.19 12.69
N VAL A 19 -5.46 -0.41 12.33
CA VAL A 19 -4.85 -0.27 11.01
C VAL A 19 -5.06 -1.53 10.18
N LEU A 20 -5.25 -1.34 8.89
CA LEU A 20 -5.42 -2.43 7.94
C LEU A 20 -4.07 -3.02 7.55
N ILE A 21 -3.94 -4.33 7.72
CA ILE A 21 -2.81 -5.09 7.18
C ILE A 21 -3.32 -6.19 6.28
N CYS A 22 -2.52 -6.56 5.29
CA CYS A 22 -2.89 -7.54 4.29
C CYS A 22 -1.78 -8.58 4.15
N ARG A 23 -2.19 -9.83 3.93
CA ARG A 23 -1.25 -10.93 3.73
C ARG A 23 -1.05 -11.15 2.23
N ARG A 24 0.20 -11.17 1.80
CA ARG A 24 0.54 -11.48 0.40
C ARG A 24 0.11 -12.90 0.07
N LYS A 25 -0.55 -13.03 -1.06
CA LYS A 25 -1.10 -14.30 -1.52
C LYS A 25 -0.05 -15.42 -1.48
N GLY A 26 -0.40 -16.51 -0.81
CA GLY A 26 0.45 -17.69 -0.72
C GLY A 26 1.64 -17.57 0.22
N THR A 27 1.70 -16.54 1.05
CA THR A 27 2.82 -16.33 1.98
C THR A 27 2.31 -16.07 3.39
N GLU A 28 3.24 -16.01 4.34
CA GLU A 28 2.96 -15.57 5.71
C GLU A 28 3.35 -14.10 5.91
N ASN A 29 3.60 -13.37 4.84
CA ASN A 29 4.05 -11.97 4.90
C ASN A 29 2.87 -11.01 4.95
N TRP A 30 2.80 -10.24 6.03
CA TRP A 30 1.78 -9.21 6.24
C TRP A 30 2.39 -7.84 6.00
N GLN A 31 1.65 -6.97 5.34
CA GLN A 31 2.13 -5.64 5.00
C GLN A 31 0.98 -4.66 4.87
N PHE A 32 1.30 -3.37 4.84
CA PHE A 32 0.34 -2.35 4.44
C PHE A 32 0.14 -2.41 2.93
N PRO A 33 -1.07 -2.05 2.44
CA PRO A 33 -1.28 -1.89 1.00
C PRO A 33 -0.28 -0.91 0.42
N GLN A 34 0.29 -1.26 -0.72
CA GLN A 34 1.27 -0.41 -1.40
C GLN A 34 1.38 -0.80 -2.87
N GLY A 35 1.87 0.11 -3.68
CA GLY A 35 2.08 -0.19 -5.08
C GLY A 35 2.86 0.89 -5.79
N GLY A 36 3.28 0.59 -7.02
CA GLY A 36 4.09 1.50 -7.81
C GLY A 36 3.29 2.66 -8.40
N ILE A 37 3.98 3.76 -8.64
CA ILE A 37 3.44 4.92 -9.32
C ILE A 37 3.78 4.77 -10.79
N ASP A 38 2.78 4.85 -11.67
CA ASP A 38 2.99 4.75 -13.11
C ASP A 38 3.63 6.03 -13.64
N GLU A 39 4.30 5.91 -14.77
CA GLU A 39 4.92 7.05 -15.42
C GLU A 39 3.86 8.12 -15.71
N ASN A 40 4.17 9.38 -15.36
CA ASN A 40 3.30 10.54 -15.53
C ASN A 40 2.02 10.52 -14.68
N GLU A 41 1.91 9.58 -13.75
CA GLU A 41 0.78 9.52 -12.83
C GLU A 41 1.05 10.43 -11.62
N LEU A 42 0.02 11.16 -11.17
CA LEU A 42 0.13 11.94 -9.94
C LEU A 42 0.15 10.99 -8.74
N ILE A 43 0.89 11.38 -7.70
CA ILE A 43 1.06 10.55 -6.50
C ILE A 43 -0.28 10.18 -5.86
N GLU A 44 -1.19 11.15 -5.70
CA GLU A 44 -2.51 10.86 -5.11
C GLU A 44 -3.36 9.97 -5.99
N ASP A 45 -3.28 10.13 -7.31
CA ASP A 45 -4.00 9.26 -8.24
C ASP A 45 -3.48 7.83 -8.15
N ALA A 46 -2.17 7.65 -8.04
CA ALA A 46 -1.57 6.34 -7.83
C ALA A 46 -2.06 5.71 -6.52
N MET A 47 -2.13 6.51 -5.45
CA MET A 47 -2.61 6.03 -4.15
C MET A 47 -4.05 5.52 -4.27
N TYR A 48 -4.95 6.30 -4.86
CA TYR A 48 -6.34 5.88 -5.00
C TYR A 48 -6.50 4.66 -5.92
N ARG A 49 -5.72 4.61 -7.00
CA ARG A 49 -5.74 3.48 -7.92
C ARG A 49 -5.29 2.20 -7.23
N GLU A 50 -4.15 2.24 -6.54
CA GLU A 50 -3.62 1.07 -5.83
C GLU A 50 -4.55 0.62 -4.70
N LEU A 51 -5.13 1.59 -3.98
CA LEU A 51 -6.08 1.27 -2.92
C LEU A 51 -7.28 0.49 -3.47
N TYR A 52 -7.81 0.94 -4.59
CA TYR A 52 -8.95 0.26 -5.22
C TYR A 52 -8.56 -1.11 -5.77
N GLU A 53 -7.44 -1.19 -6.48
CA GLU A 53 -6.98 -2.45 -7.06
C GLU A 53 -6.71 -3.51 -5.99
N GLU A 54 -6.07 -3.12 -4.90
CA GLU A 54 -5.61 -4.08 -3.91
C GLU A 54 -6.65 -4.44 -2.85
N VAL A 55 -7.45 -3.48 -2.40
CA VAL A 55 -8.39 -3.72 -1.30
C VAL A 55 -9.83 -3.31 -1.60
N GLY A 56 -10.11 -2.81 -2.79
CA GLY A 56 -11.47 -2.50 -3.23
C GLY A 56 -12.07 -1.24 -2.66
N LEU A 57 -11.29 -0.41 -1.98
CA LEU A 57 -11.77 0.86 -1.43
C LEU A 57 -11.73 1.95 -2.49
N LYS A 58 -12.83 2.67 -2.63
CA LYS A 58 -12.95 3.77 -3.57
C LYS A 58 -12.51 5.08 -2.92
N LYS A 59 -12.27 6.08 -3.75
CA LYS A 59 -11.88 7.42 -3.28
C LYS A 59 -12.84 7.98 -2.24
N GLU A 60 -14.14 7.81 -2.46
CA GLU A 60 -15.18 8.30 -1.55
C GLU A 60 -15.28 7.51 -0.24
N ASP A 61 -14.63 6.35 -0.16
CA ASP A 61 -14.66 5.52 1.04
C ASP A 61 -13.65 5.98 2.10
N VAL A 62 -12.72 6.83 1.74
CA VAL A 62 -11.62 7.25 2.62
C VAL A 62 -11.41 8.76 2.56
N SER A 63 -10.79 9.29 3.61
CA SER A 63 -10.26 10.65 3.58
C SER A 63 -8.77 10.62 3.93
N ILE A 64 -8.02 11.53 3.33
CA ILE A 64 -6.59 11.66 3.61
C ILE A 64 -6.44 12.45 4.90
N VAL A 65 -5.85 11.82 5.91
CA VAL A 65 -5.54 12.46 7.19
C VAL A 65 -4.14 13.06 7.17
N GLY A 66 -3.23 12.41 6.47
CA GLY A 66 -1.85 12.89 6.38
C GLY A 66 -1.09 12.20 5.27
N LYS A 67 0.06 12.77 4.96
CA LYS A 67 0.95 12.29 3.93
C LYS A 67 2.37 12.69 4.28
N THR A 68 3.36 11.84 3.97
CA THR A 68 4.76 12.22 4.18
C THR A 68 5.13 13.36 3.22
N ASN A 69 5.92 14.33 3.75
CA ASN A 69 6.35 15.49 2.96
C ASN A 69 7.49 15.17 2.01
N ARG A 70 8.20 14.08 2.27
CA ARG A 70 9.34 13.64 1.47
C ARG A 70 9.19 12.17 1.14
N GLU A 71 9.78 11.77 0.02
CA GLU A 71 9.89 10.36 -0.30
C GLU A 71 10.83 9.70 0.69
N ILE A 72 10.41 8.53 1.20
CA ILE A 72 11.21 7.74 2.13
C ILE A 72 11.95 6.70 1.30
N LYS A 73 13.27 6.75 1.37
CA LYS A 73 14.12 5.85 0.62
C LYS A 73 14.22 4.50 1.35
N TYR A 74 14.00 3.44 0.59
CA TYR A 74 14.16 2.07 1.07
C TYR A 74 15.08 1.34 0.12
N ASP A 75 16.23 0.85 0.63
CA ASP A 75 17.20 0.12 -0.18
C ASP A 75 16.94 -1.39 -0.09
N ILE A 76 16.89 -2.03 -1.25
CA ILE A 76 16.79 -3.49 -1.31
C ILE A 76 18.20 -4.05 -1.10
N PRO A 77 18.40 -4.97 -0.14
CA PRO A 77 19.71 -5.59 0.05
C PRO A 77 20.25 -6.19 -1.23
N LYS A 78 21.53 -5.95 -1.52
CA LYS A 78 22.15 -6.42 -2.77
C LYS A 78 22.00 -7.92 -2.99
N THR A 79 22.00 -8.68 -1.91
CA THR A 79 21.93 -10.15 -1.96
C THR A 79 20.60 -10.67 -2.53
N ILE A 80 19.54 -9.86 -2.49
CA ILE A 80 18.21 -10.28 -2.94
C ILE A 80 17.64 -9.44 -4.08
N ARG A 81 18.39 -8.43 -4.57
CA ARG A 81 17.88 -7.52 -5.63
C ARG A 81 17.38 -8.25 -6.86
N SER A 82 18.07 -9.30 -7.27
CA SER A 82 17.69 -10.05 -8.47
C SER A 82 16.33 -10.75 -8.34
N ARG A 83 15.84 -10.93 -7.11
CA ARG A 83 14.59 -11.63 -6.82
C ARG A 83 13.44 -10.72 -6.45
N VAL A 84 13.68 -9.41 -6.35
CA VAL A 84 12.68 -8.43 -5.90
C VAL A 84 12.38 -7.46 -7.02
N LEU A 85 11.09 -7.19 -7.26
CA LEU A 85 10.62 -6.23 -8.27
C LEU A 85 11.23 -6.48 -9.65
N GLY A 86 11.35 -7.75 -10.03
CA GLY A 86 11.91 -8.14 -11.33
C GLY A 86 13.40 -7.90 -11.48
N GLY A 87 14.12 -7.63 -10.39
CA GLY A 87 15.55 -7.42 -10.40
C GLY A 87 16.00 -6.08 -10.99
N LYS A 88 15.06 -5.15 -11.21
CA LYS A 88 15.34 -3.90 -11.93
C LYS A 88 15.74 -2.73 -11.04
N TYR A 89 15.50 -2.83 -9.73
CA TYR A 89 15.59 -1.67 -8.84
C TYR A 89 16.57 -1.88 -7.70
N LYS A 90 17.21 -0.79 -7.29
CA LYS A 90 18.06 -0.75 -6.09
C LYS A 90 17.20 -0.64 -4.83
N GLY A 91 16.02 -0.09 -4.96
CA GLY A 91 15.12 0.13 -3.84
C GLY A 91 13.87 0.87 -4.26
N GLN A 92 13.22 1.48 -3.31
CA GLN A 92 12.00 2.24 -3.54
C GLN A 92 12.09 3.62 -2.90
N LEU A 93 11.39 4.58 -3.51
CA LEU A 93 11.14 5.89 -2.94
C LEU A 93 9.65 5.92 -2.62
N GLN A 94 9.31 5.93 -1.35
CA GLN A 94 7.94 5.76 -0.89
C GLN A 94 7.32 7.06 -0.40
N THR A 95 6.09 7.31 -0.82
CA THR A 95 5.22 8.32 -0.23
C THR A 95 4.17 7.57 0.57
N TRP A 96 4.07 7.85 1.87
CA TRP A 96 3.11 7.20 2.76
C TRP A 96 1.90 8.10 2.99
N PHE A 97 0.71 7.50 2.93
CA PHE A 97 -0.56 8.16 3.21
C PHE A 97 -1.19 7.56 4.45
N LEU A 98 -1.73 8.42 5.29
CA LEU A 98 -2.58 8.01 6.40
C LEU A 98 -4.03 8.32 6.00
N LEU A 99 -4.85 7.30 5.92
CA LEU A 99 -6.23 7.39 5.46
C LEU A 99 -7.19 6.98 6.58
N ARG A 100 -8.35 7.60 6.61
CA ARG A 100 -9.43 7.19 7.51
C ARG A 100 -10.58 6.65 6.68
N LEU A 101 -11.10 5.49 7.08
CA LEU A 101 -12.29 4.90 6.49
C LEU A 101 -13.50 5.75 6.91
N GLU A 102 -14.26 6.28 5.93
CA GLU A 102 -15.36 7.21 6.19
C GLU A 102 -16.66 6.49 6.50
N GLU A 103 -16.91 5.37 5.84
CA GLU A 103 -18.16 4.65 5.97
C GLU A 103 -17.97 3.36 6.75
N LYS A 104 -18.83 3.14 7.76
CA LYS A 104 -18.81 1.87 8.52
C LYS A 104 -19.09 0.67 7.64
N ASN A 105 -19.80 0.89 6.53
CA ASN A 105 -20.20 -0.15 5.61
C ASN A 105 -19.24 -0.37 4.46
N SER A 106 -18.14 0.40 4.40
CA SER A 106 -17.15 0.19 3.37
C SER A 106 -16.49 -1.17 3.56
N SER A 107 -16.51 -1.98 2.52
CA SER A 107 -15.99 -3.35 2.60
C SER A 107 -14.68 -3.48 1.87
N ILE A 108 -13.77 -4.21 2.51
CA ILE A 108 -12.54 -4.63 1.88
C ILE A 108 -12.86 -5.75 0.90
N ASN A 109 -12.38 -5.63 -0.33
CA ASN A 109 -12.54 -6.66 -1.36
C ASN A 109 -11.19 -6.95 -1.99
N LEU A 110 -10.60 -8.06 -1.61
CA LEU A 110 -9.28 -8.48 -2.10
C LEU A 110 -9.35 -9.17 -3.46
N ASP A 111 -10.54 -9.60 -3.89
CA ASP A 111 -10.74 -10.34 -5.13
C ASP A 111 -11.13 -9.44 -6.31
N HIS A 112 -11.10 -8.15 -6.11
CA HIS A 112 -11.50 -7.18 -7.13
C HIS A 112 -10.59 -7.25 -8.37
N ASP A 113 -9.29 -7.38 -8.16
CA ASP A 113 -8.31 -7.48 -9.24
C ASP A 113 -8.30 -8.91 -9.80
N PRO A 114 -8.20 -9.10 -11.14
CA PRO A 114 -8.06 -10.43 -11.73
C PRO A 114 -6.87 -11.22 -11.22
N SER A 115 -5.84 -10.53 -10.75
CA SER A 115 -4.64 -11.14 -10.14
C SER A 115 -4.44 -10.58 -8.76
N PRO A 116 -5.23 -11.03 -7.76
CA PRO A 116 -5.16 -10.46 -6.41
C PRO A 116 -3.77 -10.61 -5.80
N GLU A 117 -3.26 -9.53 -5.22
CA GLU A 117 -1.96 -9.53 -4.55
C GLU A 117 -2.06 -10.07 -3.13
N PHE A 118 -3.23 -9.89 -2.50
CA PHE A 118 -3.47 -10.30 -1.12
C PHE A 118 -4.58 -11.33 -1.06
N ASP A 119 -4.48 -12.27 -0.12
CA ASP A 119 -5.52 -13.28 0.10
C ASP A 119 -6.21 -13.17 1.46
N LYS A 120 -5.69 -12.37 2.38
CA LYS A 120 -6.29 -12.11 3.69
C LYS A 120 -6.04 -10.68 4.12
N PHE A 121 -6.92 -10.17 4.97
CA PHE A 121 -6.72 -8.89 5.64
C PHE A 121 -7.12 -8.99 7.10
N ASP A 122 -6.61 -8.04 7.91
CA ASP A 122 -6.96 -7.94 9.31
C ASP A 122 -6.85 -6.48 9.75
N TRP A 123 -7.57 -6.15 10.80
CA TRP A 123 -7.48 -4.86 11.47
C TRP A 123 -6.77 -5.08 12.78
N VAL A 124 -5.63 -4.42 12.96
CA VAL A 124 -4.80 -4.61 14.15
C VAL A 124 -4.57 -3.29 14.86
N SER A 125 -4.32 -3.37 16.16
CA SER A 125 -4.00 -2.19 16.94
C SER A 125 -2.72 -1.55 16.41
N PHE A 126 -2.72 -0.22 16.32
CA PHE A 126 -1.53 0.53 15.90
C PHE A 126 -0.32 0.19 16.78
N TRP A 127 -0.55 -0.11 18.07
CA TRP A 127 0.52 -0.41 19.03
C TRP A 127 0.91 -1.89 19.03
N PHE A 128 0.23 -2.72 18.28
CA PHE A 128 0.55 -4.13 18.19
C PHE A 128 1.72 -4.33 17.22
N PRO A 129 2.83 -4.92 17.71
CA PRO A 129 4.00 -5.13 16.85
C PRO A 129 3.77 -6.19 15.78
#